data_ec2854cf88f6a906cba2f84f121c79c9
#
_entry.id   ec2854cf88f6a906cba2f84f121c79c9
#
_cell.length_a   1.000
_cell.length_b   1.000
_cell.length_c   1.000
_cell.angle_alpha   90.00
_cell.angle_beta   90.00
_cell.angle_gamma   90.00
#
_symmetry.space_group_name_H-M   'P 1'
#
loop_
_entity.id
_entity.type
_entity.pdbx_description
1 polymer ?
#
loop_
_entity_poly.entity_id
_entity_poly.type
_entity_poly.pdbx_seq_one_letter_code
_entity_poly.pdbx_strand_id
1 'polypeptide(L)'
;MPNGLIQQDSLRAHPDGVALALTLPWYRSLWLSSVSTISVTVDGEEVPPEDLRVELDGRTYRIDELPEQSETLWFLQQHPLLVVRRDRPPALGEAHRIGIAGDLRLPYMQIAPGADGGPGMYVPNVVRQSLDLTVRQGPDAAPALVSEAAPPPPATESDPFRLGLTLYSASAEFRAGWFDFDGLLDRVAELGIGPGIEIVASQMVPTYPVVSDDFLRTWRAAFDRHGFDASSFGANLDMGRRRDRDMTPDEEFEFSELLFEGAKKLGFPLVRIQSAKPELLRRLLPVAERLELQLAYEIHAPMGPNSEPILRVRETYAELDSPVLGFVADFSSTMHSMSPTLLRAVRRAGLDDEAVGRMQEIWATDATMRERQEEFIGYLRGRDLDPGRLGSFAHLAFNMHGHVAPSEWADIMPQITHVHAKFYDIDEQGQEPAIDYPELVRVFVEGGYRGYWSSEWEGHAFAELGEVDPLILVRRQHDLIRESMRSVAAAV
;
A
#
# COMPACT_ATOMS: atom_id res chain seq x y z
N MET A 1 -9.06 -5.66 -7.37
CA MET A 1 -8.84 -5.82 -5.93
C MET A 1 -10.14 -6.29 -5.29
N PRO A 2 -10.17 -7.36 -4.51
CA PRO A 2 -11.37 -7.83 -3.81
C PRO A 2 -11.59 -7.03 -2.52
N ASN A 3 -11.63 -5.72 -2.64
CA ASN A 3 -11.76 -4.83 -1.50
C ASN A 3 -13.19 -4.32 -1.43
N GLY A 4 -14.08 -5.14 -0.83
CA GLY A 4 -15.44 -4.71 -0.54
C GLY A 4 -15.49 -3.65 0.55
N LEU A 5 -16.58 -2.87 0.55
CA LEU A 5 -16.92 -1.91 1.60
C LEU A 5 -17.62 -2.58 2.80
N ILE A 6 -18.15 -3.77 2.65
CA ILE A 6 -18.90 -4.50 3.68
C ILE A 6 -18.00 -5.60 4.25
N GLN A 7 -17.85 -5.61 5.56
CA GLN A 7 -17.31 -6.76 6.27
C GLN A 7 -18.30 -7.92 6.19
N GLN A 8 -17.84 -9.06 5.71
CA GLN A 8 -18.66 -10.26 5.62
C GLN A 8 -19.19 -10.64 7.02
N ASP A 9 -20.43 -11.16 7.07
CA ASP A 9 -21.08 -11.62 8.30
C ASP A 9 -21.27 -10.56 9.41
N SER A 10 -21.24 -9.26 9.06
CA SER A 10 -21.35 -8.16 9.99
C SER A 10 -22.76 -7.60 10.19
N LEU A 11 -23.77 -8.10 9.45
CA LEU A 11 -25.13 -7.60 9.54
C LEU A 11 -25.74 -7.94 10.91
N ARG A 12 -26.23 -6.92 11.62
CA ARG A 12 -26.78 -7.05 12.96
C ARG A 12 -27.96 -6.12 13.22
N ALA A 13 -28.82 -6.48 14.18
CA ALA A 13 -29.86 -5.58 14.65
C ALA A 13 -29.23 -4.35 15.35
N HIS A 14 -29.83 -3.19 15.14
CA HIS A 14 -29.46 -1.92 15.74
C HIS A 14 -30.70 -1.25 16.34
N PRO A 15 -30.59 -0.44 17.43
CA PRO A 15 -31.76 0.25 18.01
C PRO A 15 -32.55 1.10 16.99
N ASP A 16 -31.85 1.69 16.00
CA ASP A 16 -32.46 2.51 14.95
C ASP A 16 -32.77 1.72 13.67
N GLY A 17 -32.60 0.38 13.63
CA GLY A 17 -32.88 -0.44 12.46
C GLY A 17 -31.90 -1.59 12.28
N VAL A 18 -31.04 -1.53 11.28
CA VAL A 18 -30.01 -2.55 11.00
C VAL A 18 -28.66 -1.89 10.78
N ALA A 19 -27.60 -2.52 11.25
CA ALA A 19 -26.25 -2.05 11.06
C ALA A 19 -25.36 -3.11 10.44
N LEU A 20 -24.38 -2.67 9.67
CA LEU A 20 -23.31 -3.50 9.12
C LEU A 20 -21.95 -2.79 9.29
N ALA A 21 -20.89 -3.54 9.47
CA ALA A 21 -19.56 -2.99 9.61
C ALA A 21 -18.98 -2.70 8.22
N LEU A 22 -18.45 -1.48 8.06
CA LEU A 22 -17.69 -1.09 6.88
C LEU A 22 -16.24 -1.51 7.02
N THR A 23 -15.62 -1.86 5.90
CA THR A 23 -14.18 -2.02 5.76
C THR A 23 -13.65 -0.98 4.79
N LEU A 24 -12.46 -0.45 5.06
CA LEU A 24 -11.84 0.48 4.15
C LEU A 24 -11.37 -0.27 2.89
N PRO A 25 -11.89 0.05 1.69
CA PRO A 25 -11.55 -0.68 0.46
C PRO A 25 -10.21 -0.19 -0.13
N TRP A 26 -9.22 0.03 0.72
CA TRP A 26 -7.90 0.53 0.38
C TRP A 26 -6.85 -0.07 1.31
N TYR A 27 -5.58 0.01 0.94
CA TYR A 27 -4.47 -0.59 1.69
C TYR A 27 -4.00 0.24 2.90
N ARG A 28 -4.45 1.47 3.04
CA ARG A 28 -4.07 2.40 4.11
C ARG A 28 -5.28 3.16 4.65
N SER A 29 -5.12 3.76 5.81
CA SER A 29 -6.11 4.64 6.42
C SER A 29 -6.40 5.86 5.53
N LEU A 30 -7.63 6.33 5.56
CA LEU A 30 -8.09 7.52 4.84
C LEU A 30 -8.84 8.45 5.80
N TRP A 31 -8.94 9.71 5.44
CA TRP A 31 -9.80 10.66 6.12
C TRP A 31 -11.27 10.39 5.76
N LEU A 32 -12.21 10.61 6.67
CA LEU A 32 -13.64 10.47 6.35
C LEU A 32 -14.05 11.34 5.17
N SER A 33 -13.42 12.50 5.00
CA SER A 33 -13.59 13.36 3.83
C SER A 33 -13.24 12.70 2.50
N SER A 34 -12.52 11.59 2.50
CA SER A 34 -12.28 10.77 1.29
C SER A 34 -13.56 10.14 0.75
N VAL A 35 -14.55 9.89 1.59
CA VAL A 35 -15.85 9.34 1.18
C VAL A 35 -16.63 10.44 0.45
N SER A 36 -16.84 10.25 -0.87
CA SER A 36 -17.64 11.15 -1.68
C SER A 36 -19.11 10.83 -1.59
N THR A 37 -19.46 9.57 -1.73
CA THR A 37 -20.83 9.07 -1.67
C THR A 37 -20.87 7.66 -1.13
N ILE A 38 -21.95 7.31 -0.45
CA ILE A 38 -22.35 5.92 -0.14
C ILE A 38 -23.81 5.78 -0.49
N SER A 39 -24.18 4.78 -1.28
CA SER A 39 -25.56 4.38 -1.53
C SER A 39 -25.75 2.91 -1.14
N VAL A 40 -26.92 2.58 -0.65
CA VAL A 40 -27.28 1.24 -0.15
C VAL A 40 -28.58 0.78 -0.74
N THR A 41 -28.64 -0.49 -1.09
CA THR A 41 -29.90 -1.20 -1.38
C THR A 41 -30.09 -2.34 -0.39
N VAL A 42 -31.33 -2.56 0.04
CA VAL A 42 -31.70 -3.72 0.87
C VAL A 42 -32.82 -4.45 0.14
N ASP A 43 -32.58 -5.71 -0.20
CA ASP A 43 -33.49 -6.59 -0.96
C ASP A 43 -33.92 -5.98 -2.30
N GLY A 44 -33.01 -5.18 -2.90
CA GLY A 44 -33.22 -4.50 -4.19
C GLY A 44 -33.89 -3.13 -4.09
N GLU A 45 -34.33 -2.69 -2.91
CA GLU A 45 -34.88 -1.37 -2.68
C GLU A 45 -33.79 -0.38 -2.25
N GLU A 46 -33.74 0.79 -2.87
CA GLU A 46 -32.79 1.86 -2.53
C GLU A 46 -33.17 2.49 -1.18
N VAL A 47 -32.14 2.66 -0.31
CA VAL A 47 -32.31 3.32 0.98
C VAL A 47 -32.08 4.83 0.80
N PRO A 48 -33.04 5.70 1.20
CA PRO A 48 -32.83 7.15 1.16
C PRO A 48 -31.60 7.58 1.95
N PRO A 49 -30.78 8.53 1.45
CA PRO A 49 -29.58 9.00 2.15
C PRO A 49 -29.83 9.55 3.56
N GLU A 50 -31.03 10.13 3.78
CA GLU A 50 -31.48 10.60 5.10
C GLU A 50 -31.67 9.49 6.14
N ASP A 51 -31.82 8.24 5.69
CA ASP A 51 -31.95 7.06 6.56
C ASP A 51 -30.61 6.31 6.76
N LEU A 52 -29.53 6.82 6.19
CA LEU A 52 -28.19 6.28 6.38
C LEU A 52 -27.39 7.08 7.40
N ARG A 53 -26.68 6.38 8.29
CA ARG A 53 -25.73 6.97 9.25
C ARG A 53 -24.45 6.15 9.26
N VAL A 54 -23.34 6.83 9.53
CA VAL A 54 -22.04 6.18 9.80
C VAL A 54 -21.65 6.50 11.24
N GLU A 55 -21.38 5.46 12.01
CA GLU A 55 -20.89 5.58 13.39
C GLU A 55 -19.40 5.22 13.44
N LEU A 56 -18.59 6.15 13.95
CA LEU A 56 -17.16 5.99 14.14
C LEU A 56 -16.71 6.69 15.43
N ASP A 57 -15.96 6.00 16.28
CA ASP A 57 -15.39 6.53 17.52
C ASP A 57 -16.44 7.22 18.44
N GLY A 58 -17.63 6.63 18.53
CA GLY A 58 -18.73 7.15 19.35
C GLY A 58 -19.42 8.38 18.79
N ARG A 59 -19.12 8.77 17.56
CA ARG A 59 -19.80 9.84 16.81
C ARG A 59 -20.63 9.26 15.69
N THR A 60 -21.76 9.89 15.41
CA THR A 60 -22.67 9.52 14.32
C THR A 60 -22.68 10.63 13.28
N TYR A 61 -22.49 10.27 12.02
CA TYR A 61 -22.44 11.17 10.88
C TYR A 61 -23.56 10.83 9.89
N ARG A 62 -24.13 11.83 9.27
CA ARG A 62 -24.92 11.67 8.06
C ARG A 62 -23.98 11.46 6.86
N ILE A 63 -24.49 10.82 5.80
CA ILE A 63 -23.65 10.57 4.61
C ILE A 63 -23.15 11.86 3.96
N ASP A 64 -24.01 12.90 3.92
CA ASP A 64 -23.68 14.20 3.34
C ASP A 64 -22.70 15.04 4.20
N GLU A 65 -22.45 14.66 5.45
CA GLU A 65 -21.47 15.30 6.34
C GLU A 65 -20.06 14.70 6.20
N LEU A 66 -19.92 13.47 5.67
CA LEU A 66 -18.64 12.79 5.56
C LEU A 66 -17.59 13.56 4.75
N PRO A 67 -17.91 14.16 3.60
CA PRO A 67 -16.95 14.93 2.79
C PRO A 67 -16.30 16.12 3.52
N GLU A 68 -16.90 16.61 4.60
CA GLU A 68 -16.40 17.74 5.39
C GLU A 68 -15.48 17.31 6.53
N GLN A 69 -15.39 15.99 6.83
CA GLN A 69 -14.64 15.44 7.96
C GLN A 69 -13.15 15.24 7.63
N SER A 70 -12.44 16.34 7.32
CA SER A 70 -11.03 16.32 6.92
C SER A 70 -10.05 16.07 8.07
N GLU A 71 -10.51 16.11 9.33
CA GLU A 71 -9.70 15.88 10.53
C GLU A 71 -10.05 14.55 11.24
N THR A 72 -11.01 13.79 10.71
CA THR A 72 -11.41 12.48 11.26
C THR A 72 -10.79 11.38 10.42
N LEU A 73 -9.84 10.66 11.00
CA LEU A 73 -9.20 9.52 10.35
C LEU A 73 -10.10 8.29 10.45
N TRP A 74 -10.32 7.61 9.34
CA TRP A 74 -10.79 6.23 9.31
C TRP A 74 -9.55 5.34 9.27
N PHE A 75 -9.12 4.89 10.46
CA PHE A 75 -7.97 3.99 10.57
C PHE A 75 -8.26 2.64 9.92
N LEU A 76 -7.26 2.06 9.30
CA LEU A 76 -7.37 0.87 8.45
C LEU A 76 -8.07 -0.32 9.13
N GLN A 77 -7.86 -0.52 10.42
CA GLN A 77 -8.48 -1.60 11.20
C GLN A 77 -9.81 -1.22 11.86
N GLN A 78 -10.24 0.04 11.75
CA GLN A 78 -11.56 0.42 12.24
C GLN A 78 -12.65 -0.04 11.28
N HIS A 79 -13.75 -0.49 11.86
CA HIS A 79 -14.94 -0.93 11.16
C HIS A 79 -16.13 -0.04 11.55
N PRO A 80 -16.25 1.17 10.96
CA PRO A 80 -17.40 2.04 11.19
C PRO A 80 -18.69 1.31 10.91
N LEU A 81 -19.73 1.59 11.69
CA LEU A 81 -21.05 1.01 11.45
C LEU A 81 -21.81 1.86 10.46
N LEU A 82 -22.24 1.25 9.37
CA LEU A 82 -23.26 1.82 8.51
C LEU A 82 -24.62 1.38 9.06
N VAL A 83 -25.38 2.33 9.59
CA VAL A 83 -26.72 2.12 10.14
C VAL A 83 -27.75 2.50 9.08
N VAL A 84 -28.61 1.56 8.74
CA VAL A 84 -29.81 1.77 7.91
C VAL A 84 -31.00 1.89 8.84
N ARG A 85 -31.56 3.09 8.93
CA ARG A 85 -32.70 3.38 9.81
C ARG A 85 -33.95 2.68 9.29
N ARG A 86 -34.66 1.98 10.17
CA ARG A 86 -35.90 1.29 9.89
C ARG A 86 -36.79 1.28 11.12
N ASP A 87 -38.10 1.37 10.92
CA ASP A 87 -39.07 1.35 12.01
C ASP A 87 -39.06 0.05 12.84
N ARG A 88 -38.61 -1.04 12.20
CA ARG A 88 -38.49 -2.36 12.85
C ARG A 88 -37.12 -2.96 12.60
N PRO A 89 -36.34 -3.26 13.66
CA PRO A 89 -35.12 -4.05 13.50
C PRO A 89 -35.44 -5.46 12.96
N PRO A 90 -34.58 -6.01 12.08
CA PRO A 90 -34.74 -7.37 11.61
C PRO A 90 -34.52 -8.40 12.73
N ALA A 91 -35.10 -9.58 12.58
CA ALA A 91 -34.93 -10.67 13.52
C ALA A 91 -33.58 -11.37 13.32
N LEU A 92 -33.05 -11.94 14.42
CA LEU A 92 -31.86 -12.80 14.34
C LEU A 92 -32.14 -13.99 13.39
N GLY A 93 -31.21 -14.23 12.47
CA GLY A 93 -31.31 -15.26 11.44
C GLY A 93 -32.06 -14.83 10.19
N GLU A 94 -32.61 -13.62 10.13
CA GLU A 94 -33.21 -13.07 8.92
C GLU A 94 -32.13 -12.76 7.88
N ALA A 95 -32.35 -13.17 6.63
CA ALA A 95 -31.41 -12.97 5.53
C ALA A 95 -31.85 -11.81 4.66
N HIS A 96 -30.88 -10.97 4.29
CA HIS A 96 -31.10 -9.82 3.41
C HIS A 96 -30.03 -9.75 2.33
N ARG A 97 -30.40 -9.31 1.14
CA ARG A 97 -29.47 -8.94 0.08
C ARG A 97 -29.12 -7.47 0.22
N ILE A 98 -27.88 -7.22 0.61
CA ILE A 98 -27.35 -5.87 0.80
C ILE A 98 -26.47 -5.49 -0.39
N GLY A 99 -26.86 -4.45 -1.12
CA GLY A 99 -26.02 -3.79 -2.11
C GLY A 99 -25.43 -2.51 -1.54
N ILE A 100 -24.16 -2.25 -1.81
CA ILE A 100 -23.52 -0.99 -1.46
C ILE A 100 -22.70 -0.49 -2.66
N ALA A 101 -22.77 0.81 -2.91
CA ALA A 101 -21.83 1.51 -3.78
C ALA A 101 -21.22 2.66 -3.03
N GLY A 102 -19.90 2.78 -3.12
CA GLY A 102 -19.13 3.86 -2.51
C GLY A 102 -18.16 4.45 -3.50
N ASP A 103 -18.02 5.78 -3.47
CA ASP A 103 -17.01 6.50 -4.23
C ASP A 103 -16.08 7.20 -3.22
N LEU A 104 -14.81 6.82 -3.25
CA LEU A 104 -13.77 7.38 -2.40
C LEU A 104 -12.77 8.14 -3.26
N ARG A 105 -12.29 9.27 -2.76
CA ARG A 105 -11.19 10.03 -3.33
C ARG A 105 -9.90 9.70 -2.59
N LEU A 106 -8.84 9.36 -3.33
CA LEU A 106 -7.53 9.05 -2.75
C LEU A 106 -6.72 10.34 -2.57
N PRO A 107 -6.61 10.91 -1.36
CA PRO A 107 -6.19 12.29 -1.13
C PRO A 107 -4.70 12.56 -1.39
N TYR A 108 -3.90 11.52 -1.58
CA TYR A 108 -2.46 11.60 -1.87
C TYR A 108 -2.13 11.28 -3.35
N MET A 109 -3.10 10.77 -4.12
CA MET A 109 -2.93 10.43 -5.55
C MET A 109 -3.50 11.53 -6.43
N GLN A 110 -2.77 12.64 -6.54
CA GLN A 110 -3.20 13.80 -7.31
C GLN A 110 -2.98 13.57 -8.80
N ILE A 111 -4.04 13.73 -9.59
CA ILE A 111 -4.00 13.69 -11.07
C ILE A 111 -3.62 15.08 -11.62
N ALA A 112 -4.20 16.13 -11.04
CA ALA A 112 -3.91 17.51 -11.38
C ALA A 112 -4.12 18.41 -10.16
N PRO A 113 -3.28 19.44 -9.96
CA PRO A 113 -3.48 20.43 -8.90
C PRO A 113 -4.73 21.27 -9.15
N GLY A 114 -5.29 21.81 -8.07
CA GLY A 114 -6.41 22.76 -8.15
C GLY A 114 -6.00 24.08 -8.81
N ALA A 115 -6.89 24.62 -9.63
CA ALA A 115 -6.70 25.95 -10.18
C ALA A 115 -6.91 27.02 -9.07
N ASP A 116 -6.09 28.07 -9.07
CA ASP A 116 -6.21 29.22 -8.17
C ASP A 116 -6.34 28.89 -6.68
N GLY A 117 -5.68 27.80 -6.24
CA GLY A 117 -5.74 27.32 -4.85
C GLY A 117 -7.02 26.58 -4.49
N GLY A 118 -7.83 26.20 -5.46
CA GLY A 118 -9.01 25.36 -5.29
C GLY A 118 -8.66 23.87 -5.14
N PRO A 119 -9.68 22.99 -5.13
CA PRO A 119 -9.45 21.54 -5.00
C PRO A 119 -8.84 20.94 -6.26
N GLY A 120 -7.81 20.13 -6.09
CA GLY A 120 -7.21 19.33 -7.16
C GLY A 120 -8.08 18.14 -7.57
N MET A 121 -7.69 17.54 -8.66
CA MET A 121 -8.26 16.28 -9.14
C MET A 121 -7.46 15.11 -8.55
N TYR A 122 -8.15 14.15 -7.96
CA TYR A 122 -7.56 12.96 -7.32
C TYR A 122 -8.13 11.69 -7.89
N VAL A 123 -7.33 10.61 -7.81
CA VAL A 123 -7.76 9.29 -8.26
C VAL A 123 -9.00 8.84 -7.47
N PRO A 124 -10.10 8.48 -8.15
CA PRO A 124 -11.26 7.90 -7.50
C PRO A 124 -11.05 6.41 -7.25
N ASN A 125 -11.63 5.90 -6.16
CA ASN A 125 -11.77 4.47 -5.90
C ASN A 125 -13.26 4.15 -5.77
N VAL A 126 -13.84 3.63 -6.85
CA VAL A 126 -15.26 3.31 -6.93
C VAL A 126 -15.45 1.83 -6.61
N VAL A 127 -16.19 1.54 -5.56
CA VAL A 127 -16.48 0.18 -5.11
C VAL A 127 -17.97 -0.10 -5.22
N ARG A 128 -18.30 -1.25 -5.78
CA ARG A 128 -19.68 -1.80 -5.81
C ARG A 128 -19.64 -3.22 -5.32
N GLN A 129 -20.51 -3.54 -4.37
CA GLN A 129 -20.59 -4.86 -3.75
C GLN A 129 -22.03 -5.22 -3.49
N SER A 130 -22.37 -6.50 -3.63
CA SER A 130 -23.67 -7.05 -3.23
C SER A 130 -23.44 -8.39 -2.54
N LEU A 131 -23.97 -8.54 -1.33
CA LEU A 131 -23.83 -9.73 -0.50
C LEU A 131 -25.19 -10.17 0.03
N ASP A 132 -25.38 -11.47 0.13
CA ASP A 132 -26.47 -12.06 0.89
C ASP A 132 -25.97 -12.26 2.32
N LEU A 133 -26.52 -11.50 3.25
CA LEU A 133 -26.10 -11.45 4.66
C LEU A 133 -27.22 -11.88 5.58
N THR A 134 -26.86 -12.59 6.65
CA THR A 134 -27.80 -13.01 7.70
C THR A 134 -27.56 -12.18 8.95
N VAL A 135 -28.63 -11.74 9.61
CA VAL A 135 -28.57 -10.99 10.88
C VAL A 135 -27.98 -11.86 11.98
N ARG A 136 -26.84 -11.42 12.55
CA ARG A 136 -26.07 -12.13 13.59
C ARG A 136 -25.95 -11.32 14.88
N GLN A 137 -25.49 -11.95 15.96
CA GLN A 137 -25.23 -11.27 17.24
C GLN A 137 -23.87 -10.55 17.28
N GLY A 138 -22.93 -10.92 16.43
CA GLY A 138 -21.59 -10.32 16.34
C GLY A 138 -20.77 -10.91 15.18
N PRO A 139 -19.58 -10.35 14.90
CA PRO A 139 -18.67 -10.86 13.87
C PRO A 139 -18.12 -12.24 14.26
N ASP A 140 -17.81 -13.07 13.27
CA ASP A 140 -17.09 -14.32 13.46
C ASP A 140 -15.63 -14.04 13.90
N ALA A 141 -15.00 -15.00 14.59
CA ALA A 141 -13.60 -14.94 14.95
C ALA A 141 -12.72 -14.96 13.67
N ALA A 142 -11.55 -14.29 13.75
CA ALA A 142 -10.55 -14.35 12.69
C ALA A 142 -10.15 -15.82 12.40
N PRO A 143 -9.85 -16.16 11.12
CA PRO A 143 -9.43 -17.52 10.77
C PRO A 143 -8.13 -17.89 11.47
N ALA A 144 -8.00 -19.17 11.86
CA ALA A 144 -6.76 -19.70 12.40
C ALA A 144 -5.69 -19.74 11.30
N LEU A 145 -4.55 -19.12 11.56
CA LEU A 145 -3.42 -19.15 10.64
C LEU A 145 -2.72 -20.50 10.69
N VAL A 146 -2.36 -21.03 9.52
CA VAL A 146 -1.60 -22.28 9.42
C VAL A 146 -0.16 -22.03 9.87
N SER A 147 0.32 -22.81 10.84
CA SER A 147 1.72 -22.80 11.26
C SER A 147 2.52 -23.70 10.33
N GLU A 148 3.41 -23.13 9.52
CA GLU A 148 4.39 -23.91 8.75
C GLU A 148 5.83 -23.52 9.08
N ALA A 149 6.67 -24.57 9.22
CA ALA A 149 8.13 -24.61 9.15
C ALA A 149 8.95 -23.90 10.26
N ALA A 150 10.08 -24.54 10.59
CA ALA A 150 11.11 -24.01 11.50
C ALA A 150 11.66 -22.66 11.02
N PRO A 151 12.00 -21.72 11.94
CA PRO A 151 12.57 -20.44 11.56
C PRO A 151 13.88 -20.60 10.79
N PRO A 152 14.19 -19.73 9.83
CA PRO A 152 15.47 -19.74 9.13
C PRO A 152 16.61 -19.44 10.09
N PRO A 153 17.85 -19.81 9.75
CA PRO A 153 19.01 -19.37 10.50
C PRO A 153 19.07 -17.83 10.52
N PRO A 154 19.50 -17.21 11.64
CA PRO A 154 19.64 -15.76 11.72
C PRO A 154 20.61 -15.24 10.65
N ALA A 155 20.42 -13.96 10.25
CA ALA A 155 21.37 -13.25 9.39
C ALA A 155 22.78 -13.32 10.01
N THR A 156 23.80 -13.51 9.18
CA THR A 156 25.19 -13.52 9.62
C THR A 156 25.78 -12.11 9.49
N GLU A 157 26.73 -11.74 10.37
CA GLU A 157 27.47 -10.46 10.27
C GLU A 157 28.23 -10.31 8.94
N SER A 158 28.42 -11.42 8.22
CA SER A 158 29.11 -11.45 6.92
C SER A 158 28.21 -11.12 5.73
N ASP A 159 26.90 -10.99 5.92
CA ASP A 159 25.97 -10.67 4.81
C ASP A 159 26.27 -9.26 4.27
N PRO A 160 26.32 -9.05 2.94
CA PRO A 160 26.68 -7.77 2.34
C PRO A 160 25.69 -6.65 2.65
N PHE A 161 24.43 -6.97 2.87
CA PHE A 161 23.36 -6.06 3.29
C PHE A 161 22.35 -6.77 4.18
N ARG A 162 21.50 -6.00 4.87
CA ARG A 162 20.55 -6.52 5.86
C ARG A 162 19.18 -6.73 5.24
N LEU A 163 18.47 -7.76 5.72
CA LEU A 163 17.09 -8.02 5.28
C LEU A 163 16.08 -7.37 6.22
N GLY A 164 14.96 -7.01 5.67
CA GLY A 164 13.83 -6.44 6.37
C GLY A 164 12.50 -6.77 5.69
N LEU A 165 11.45 -6.22 6.25
CA LEU A 165 10.08 -6.34 5.76
C LEU A 165 9.40 -4.97 5.87
N THR A 166 8.73 -4.54 4.81
CA THR A 166 7.67 -3.53 4.97
C THR A 166 6.37 -4.21 5.37
N LEU A 167 5.76 -3.77 6.48
CA LEU A 167 4.48 -4.31 6.96
C LEU A 167 3.33 -4.10 5.95
N TYR A 168 3.57 -3.28 4.93
CA TYR A 168 2.71 -3.16 3.74
C TYR A 168 2.39 -4.51 3.11
N SER A 169 3.32 -5.46 3.14
CA SER A 169 3.14 -6.82 2.60
C SER A 169 1.95 -7.56 3.20
N ALA A 170 1.58 -7.28 4.45
CA ALA A 170 0.44 -7.90 5.15
C ALA A 170 -0.79 -6.98 5.24
N SER A 171 -0.92 -6.01 4.33
CA SER A 171 -1.98 -4.99 4.35
C SER A 171 -3.39 -5.56 4.38
N ALA A 172 -3.63 -6.63 3.62
CA ALA A 172 -4.96 -7.22 3.49
C ALA A 172 -5.38 -7.93 4.78
N GLU A 173 -4.47 -8.69 5.38
CA GLU A 173 -4.65 -9.46 6.62
C GLU A 173 -4.79 -8.51 7.82
N PHE A 174 -3.93 -7.48 7.88
CA PHE A 174 -3.99 -6.44 8.91
C PHE A 174 -5.31 -5.67 8.85
N ARG A 175 -5.73 -5.23 7.67
CA ARG A 175 -7.02 -4.57 7.45
C ARG A 175 -8.21 -5.46 7.84
N ALA A 176 -8.13 -6.75 7.56
CA ALA A 176 -9.17 -7.72 7.91
C ALA A 176 -9.22 -8.06 9.40
N GLY A 177 -8.27 -7.54 10.20
CA GLY A 177 -8.19 -7.80 11.63
C GLY A 177 -7.70 -9.21 11.98
N TRP A 178 -6.98 -9.88 11.07
CA TRP A 178 -6.34 -11.17 11.38
C TRP A 178 -5.23 -11.02 12.41
N PHE A 179 -4.62 -9.83 12.46
CA PHE A 179 -3.62 -9.42 13.43
C PHE A 179 -3.97 -8.04 13.96
N ASP A 180 -3.75 -7.79 15.22
CA ASP A 180 -3.41 -6.46 15.70
C ASP A 180 -1.91 -6.18 15.43
N PHE A 181 -1.44 -4.99 15.80
CA PHE A 181 -0.04 -4.61 15.53
C PHE A 181 0.96 -5.54 16.23
N ASP A 182 0.70 -5.91 17.48
CA ASP A 182 1.57 -6.78 18.29
C ASP A 182 1.60 -8.20 17.74
N GLY A 183 0.43 -8.76 17.42
CA GLY A 183 0.29 -10.09 16.82
C GLY A 183 0.91 -10.20 15.43
N LEU A 184 0.89 -9.11 14.63
CA LEU A 184 1.58 -9.08 13.35
C LEU A 184 3.11 -9.19 13.54
N LEU A 185 3.69 -8.44 14.49
CA LEU A 185 5.11 -8.50 14.79
C LEU A 185 5.52 -9.84 15.43
N ASP A 186 4.67 -10.41 16.30
CA ASP A 186 4.90 -11.76 16.83
C ASP A 186 4.98 -12.79 15.70
N ARG A 187 4.06 -12.72 14.70
CA ARG A 187 4.08 -13.61 13.54
C ARG A 187 5.31 -13.42 12.66
N VAL A 188 5.74 -12.18 12.45
CA VAL A 188 6.98 -11.85 11.73
C VAL A 188 8.20 -12.49 12.42
N ALA A 189 8.29 -12.38 13.76
CA ALA A 189 9.34 -12.96 14.55
C ALA A 189 9.33 -14.50 14.52
N GLU A 190 8.14 -15.13 14.67
CA GLU A 190 7.98 -16.59 14.56
C GLU A 190 8.51 -17.16 13.26
N LEU A 191 8.31 -16.43 12.16
CA LEU A 191 8.80 -16.82 10.84
C LEU A 191 10.28 -16.49 10.61
N GLY A 192 10.95 -15.84 11.56
CA GLY A 192 12.35 -15.42 11.45
C GLY A 192 12.59 -14.40 10.34
N ILE A 193 11.60 -13.55 10.08
CA ILE A 193 11.67 -12.43 9.14
C ILE A 193 12.29 -11.21 9.85
N GLY A 194 13.14 -10.49 9.17
CA GLY A 194 13.80 -9.32 9.76
C GLY A 194 15.32 -9.39 9.71
N PRO A 195 16.04 -8.58 10.53
CA PRO A 195 15.53 -7.74 11.64
C PRO A 195 14.89 -6.43 11.25
N GLY A 196 15.06 -5.92 10.02
CA GLY A 196 14.54 -4.61 9.61
C GLY A 196 13.00 -4.60 9.49
N ILE A 197 12.36 -3.64 10.13
CA ILE A 197 10.92 -3.39 9.99
C ILE A 197 10.71 -2.02 9.40
N GLU A 198 9.98 -1.98 8.30
CA GLU A 198 9.48 -0.76 7.69
C GLU A 198 7.97 -0.64 7.88
N ILE A 199 7.48 0.58 8.07
CA ILE A 199 6.05 0.87 8.11
C ILE A 199 5.66 1.98 7.14
N VAL A 200 4.44 1.91 6.65
CA VAL A 200 3.74 3.07 6.07
C VAL A 200 2.95 3.72 7.19
N ALA A 201 3.27 4.96 7.54
CA ALA A 201 2.69 5.65 8.71
C ALA A 201 1.16 5.66 8.69
N SER A 202 0.57 6.01 7.55
CA SER A 202 -0.89 6.04 7.36
C SER A 202 -1.57 4.66 7.41
N GLN A 203 -0.80 3.58 7.46
CA GLN A 203 -1.30 2.22 7.58
C GLN A 203 -1.21 1.70 9.01
N MET A 204 -0.07 1.95 9.68
CA MET A 204 0.25 1.31 10.97
C MET A 204 0.06 2.23 12.17
N VAL A 205 0.04 3.56 12.01
CA VAL A 205 -0.12 4.51 13.13
C VAL A 205 -1.60 4.85 13.32
N PRO A 206 -2.24 4.41 14.43
CA PRO A 206 -3.68 4.60 14.61
C PRO A 206 -4.09 6.07 14.73
N THR A 207 -3.17 6.93 15.16
CA THR A 207 -3.38 8.38 15.37
C THR A 207 -2.69 9.21 14.30
N TYR A 208 -2.43 8.62 13.10
CA TYR A 208 -1.81 9.31 11.97
C TYR A 208 -2.38 10.72 11.74
N PRO A 209 -1.55 11.75 11.50
CA PRO A 209 -0.09 11.69 11.27
C PRO A 209 0.76 11.71 12.56
N VAL A 210 0.16 11.82 13.72
CA VAL A 210 0.86 11.96 15.01
C VAL A 210 1.03 10.60 15.69
N VAL A 211 2.24 10.31 16.13
CA VAL A 211 2.52 9.10 16.93
C VAL A 211 2.12 9.33 18.38
N SER A 212 1.07 8.65 18.86
CA SER A 212 0.63 8.71 20.25
C SER A 212 1.62 8.00 21.19
N ASP A 213 1.56 8.36 22.48
CA ASP A 213 2.41 7.70 23.49
C ASP A 213 1.98 6.23 23.74
N ASP A 214 0.71 5.92 23.54
CA ASP A 214 0.20 4.55 23.62
C ASP A 214 0.80 3.68 22.52
N PHE A 215 0.73 4.13 21.26
CA PHE A 215 1.35 3.42 20.15
C PHE A 215 2.87 3.30 20.30
N LEU A 216 3.54 4.37 20.79
CA LEU A 216 4.98 4.33 21.05
C LEU A 216 5.35 3.27 22.10
N ARG A 217 4.54 3.08 23.14
CA ARG A 217 4.77 2.02 24.14
C ARG A 217 4.64 0.63 23.54
N THR A 218 3.57 0.39 22.77
CA THR A 218 3.36 -0.87 22.05
C THR A 218 4.51 -1.16 21.09
N TRP A 219 4.89 -0.17 20.28
CA TRP A 219 6.02 -0.23 19.36
C TRP A 219 7.31 -0.67 20.05
N ARG A 220 7.73 0.06 21.11
CA ARG A 220 8.97 -0.24 21.83
C ARG A 220 8.95 -1.62 22.45
N ALA A 221 7.85 -2.00 23.08
CA ALA A 221 7.71 -3.30 23.72
C ALA A 221 7.88 -4.46 22.72
N ALA A 222 7.30 -4.35 21.52
CA ALA A 222 7.42 -5.36 20.48
C ALA A 222 8.85 -5.40 19.90
N PHE A 223 9.46 -4.24 19.64
CA PHE A 223 10.82 -4.14 19.10
C PHE A 223 11.87 -4.68 20.08
N ASP A 224 11.75 -4.32 21.38
CA ASP A 224 12.64 -4.83 22.43
C ASP A 224 12.47 -6.35 22.61
N ARG A 225 11.24 -6.86 22.54
CA ARG A 225 10.92 -8.29 22.69
C ARG A 225 11.54 -9.14 21.60
N HIS A 226 11.53 -8.65 20.33
CA HIS A 226 11.94 -9.44 19.17
C HIS A 226 13.31 -9.05 18.61
N GLY A 227 13.91 -7.96 19.10
CA GLY A 227 15.18 -7.45 18.57
C GLY A 227 15.07 -6.90 17.15
N PHE A 228 13.96 -6.24 16.84
CA PHE A 228 13.76 -5.60 15.55
C PHE A 228 14.47 -4.25 15.44
N ASP A 229 14.89 -3.91 14.22
CA ASP A 229 15.44 -2.62 13.85
C ASP A 229 14.41 -1.81 13.05
N ALA A 230 14.20 -0.54 13.39
CA ALA A 230 13.43 0.38 12.56
C ALA A 230 14.24 0.72 11.31
N SER A 231 13.78 0.30 10.12
CA SER A 231 14.54 0.47 8.87
C SER A 231 14.11 1.68 8.06
N SER A 232 12.82 1.84 7.75
CA SER A 232 12.26 2.93 6.94
C SER A 232 10.86 3.30 7.38
N PHE A 233 10.54 4.61 7.35
CA PHE A 233 9.23 5.17 7.68
C PHE A 233 8.61 5.80 6.44
N GLY A 234 7.59 5.16 5.89
CA GLY A 234 6.85 5.66 4.75
C GLY A 234 5.93 6.83 5.11
N ALA A 235 6.27 8.02 4.65
CA ALA A 235 5.53 9.25 4.86
C ALA A 235 4.68 9.60 3.63
N ASN A 236 3.36 9.56 3.76
CA ASN A 236 2.44 9.98 2.72
C ASN A 236 1.94 11.40 3.01
N LEU A 237 1.80 12.20 1.96
CA LEU A 237 1.28 13.56 2.02
C LEU A 237 -0.15 13.59 1.46
N ASP A 238 -1.13 13.80 2.32
CA ASP A 238 -2.56 13.78 1.95
C ASP A 238 -3.04 15.17 1.47
N MET A 239 -2.47 15.64 0.37
CA MET A 239 -2.69 16.97 -0.20
C MET A 239 -4.17 17.32 -0.39
N GLY A 240 -4.98 16.32 -0.72
CA GLY A 240 -6.41 16.45 -0.97
C GLY A 240 -7.29 16.04 0.21
N ARG A 241 -6.81 16.06 1.46
CA ARG A 241 -7.67 15.69 2.61
C ARG A 241 -8.90 16.59 2.77
N ARG A 242 -8.80 17.84 2.37
CA ARG A 242 -9.94 18.79 2.29
C ARG A 242 -10.62 18.69 0.94
N ARG A 243 -11.93 19.00 0.90
CA ARG A 243 -12.72 18.99 -0.34
C ARG A 243 -12.76 20.34 -1.04
N ASP A 244 -12.58 21.41 -0.29
CA ASP A 244 -12.68 22.78 -0.77
C ASP A 244 -11.38 23.27 -1.43
N ARG A 245 -10.22 22.69 -1.09
CA ARG A 245 -8.91 23.05 -1.63
C ARG A 245 -7.84 21.98 -1.35
N ASP A 246 -6.73 22.07 -2.04
CA ASP A 246 -5.52 21.33 -1.70
C ASP A 246 -4.83 21.93 -0.46
N MET A 247 -3.88 21.20 0.12
CA MET A 247 -2.97 21.74 1.13
C MET A 247 -2.19 22.90 0.56
N THR A 248 -2.00 23.95 1.35
CA THR A 248 -1.04 25.02 1.05
C THR A 248 0.39 24.50 1.24
N PRO A 249 1.41 25.16 0.66
CA PRO A 249 2.82 24.81 0.91
C PRO A 249 3.21 24.81 2.39
N ASP A 250 2.58 25.63 3.22
CA ASP A 250 2.81 25.64 4.67
C ASP A 250 2.18 24.43 5.34
N GLU A 251 0.96 24.05 4.97
CA GLU A 251 0.32 22.83 5.47
C GLU A 251 1.06 21.56 5.00
N GLU A 252 1.58 21.51 3.76
CA GLU A 252 2.42 20.41 3.29
C GLU A 252 3.68 20.27 4.15
N PHE A 253 4.30 21.39 4.50
CA PHE A 253 5.48 21.42 5.37
C PHE A 253 5.15 20.97 6.80
N GLU A 254 4.15 21.57 7.45
CA GLU A 254 3.73 21.26 8.82
C GLU A 254 3.31 19.79 8.96
N PHE A 255 2.58 19.27 7.98
CA PHE A 255 2.17 17.87 7.96
C PHE A 255 3.38 16.92 7.82
N SER A 256 4.33 17.26 6.96
CA SER A 256 5.56 16.49 6.79
C SER A 256 6.44 16.54 8.04
N GLU A 257 6.53 17.68 8.73
CA GLU A 257 7.29 17.81 9.98
C GLU A 257 6.70 16.90 11.07
N LEU A 258 5.37 16.81 11.22
CA LEU A 258 4.72 15.87 12.15
C LEU A 258 5.11 14.42 11.86
N LEU A 259 5.19 14.03 10.58
CA LEU A 259 5.62 12.69 10.17
C LEU A 259 7.10 12.44 10.50
N PHE A 260 7.97 13.42 10.29
CA PHE A 260 9.40 13.30 10.61
C PHE A 260 9.63 13.17 12.12
N GLU A 261 8.91 13.95 12.92
CA GLU A 261 8.93 13.81 14.38
C GLU A 261 8.43 12.44 14.82
N GLY A 262 7.37 11.94 14.17
CA GLY A 262 6.86 10.58 14.40
C GLY A 262 7.90 9.51 14.08
N ALA A 263 8.60 9.61 12.94
CA ALA A 263 9.68 8.72 12.56
C ALA A 263 10.82 8.72 13.58
N LYS A 264 11.28 9.91 13.99
CA LYS A 264 12.32 10.05 15.04
C LYS A 264 11.87 9.46 16.38
N LYS A 265 10.61 9.70 16.79
CA LYS A 265 10.03 9.18 18.04
C LYS A 265 10.01 7.66 18.07
N LEU A 266 9.76 7.00 16.93
CA LEU A 266 9.77 5.54 16.76
C LEU A 266 11.17 4.97 16.51
N GLY A 267 12.20 5.81 16.34
CA GLY A 267 13.59 5.37 16.16
C GLY A 267 13.99 5.06 14.72
N PHE A 268 13.22 5.48 13.73
CA PHE A 268 13.58 5.32 12.32
C PHE A 268 14.73 6.25 11.94
N PRO A 269 15.73 5.75 11.19
CA PRO A 269 16.82 6.58 10.68
C PRO A 269 16.48 7.22 9.33
N LEU A 270 15.44 6.75 8.65
CA LEU A 270 15.10 7.10 7.28
C LEU A 270 13.60 7.34 7.13
N VAL A 271 13.25 8.38 6.40
CA VAL A 271 11.88 8.67 5.96
C VAL A 271 11.81 8.55 4.44
N ARG A 272 10.97 7.61 3.97
CA ARG A 272 10.60 7.55 2.56
C ARG A 272 9.55 8.63 2.28
N ILE A 273 9.94 9.63 1.49
CA ILE A 273 9.07 10.75 1.12
C ILE A 273 8.33 10.44 -0.19
N GLN A 274 7.10 10.91 -0.29
CA GLN A 274 6.28 10.77 -1.49
C GLN A 274 6.47 11.93 -2.48
N SER A 275 6.91 13.10 -2.01
CA SER A 275 7.07 14.29 -2.83
C SER A 275 8.52 14.78 -2.80
N ALA A 276 9.09 15.00 -3.98
CA ALA A 276 10.41 15.61 -4.16
C ALA A 276 10.32 17.03 -4.76
N LYS A 277 9.23 17.78 -4.47
CA LYS A 277 9.10 19.19 -4.87
C LYS A 277 10.28 19.99 -4.33
N PRO A 278 11.04 20.74 -5.16
CA PRO A 278 12.25 21.43 -4.70
C PRO A 278 11.99 22.42 -3.55
N GLU A 279 10.88 23.15 -3.58
CA GLU A 279 10.50 24.11 -2.56
C GLU A 279 10.22 23.44 -1.21
N LEU A 280 9.54 22.30 -1.22
CA LEU A 280 9.25 21.54 -0.02
C LEU A 280 10.54 20.92 0.54
N LEU A 281 11.38 20.34 -0.30
CA LEU A 281 12.65 19.75 0.10
C LEU A 281 13.59 20.78 0.77
N ARG A 282 13.70 22.01 0.20
CA ARG A 282 14.51 23.08 0.81
C ARG A 282 14.05 23.43 2.23
N ARG A 283 12.74 23.34 2.50
CA ARG A 283 12.17 23.60 3.83
C ARG A 283 12.35 22.42 4.78
N LEU A 284 12.20 21.19 4.28
CA LEU A 284 12.30 19.97 5.09
C LEU A 284 13.74 19.58 5.42
N LEU A 285 14.69 19.95 4.60
CA LEU A 285 16.11 19.59 4.78
C LEU A 285 16.66 19.98 6.16
N PRO A 286 16.51 21.23 6.66
CA PRO A 286 16.96 21.58 8.00
C PRO A 286 16.26 20.80 9.12
N VAL A 287 15.01 20.39 8.92
CA VAL A 287 14.27 19.55 9.87
C VAL A 287 14.86 18.15 9.91
N ALA A 288 15.11 17.55 8.73
CA ALA A 288 15.72 16.23 8.62
C ALA A 288 17.12 16.19 9.25
N GLU A 289 17.95 17.20 8.98
CA GLU A 289 19.29 17.33 9.57
C GLU A 289 19.22 17.48 11.10
N ARG A 290 18.32 18.32 11.63
CA ARG A 290 18.08 18.47 13.08
C ARG A 290 17.64 17.18 13.75
N LEU A 291 16.83 16.39 13.06
CA LEU A 291 16.29 15.11 13.55
C LEU A 291 17.21 13.92 13.23
N GLU A 292 18.32 14.15 12.51
CA GLU A 292 19.25 13.10 12.05
C GLU A 292 18.54 12.01 11.24
N LEU A 293 17.66 12.43 10.30
CA LEU A 293 16.90 11.57 9.41
C LEU A 293 17.45 11.64 7.99
N GLN A 294 17.54 10.52 7.31
CA GLN A 294 17.68 10.49 5.87
C GLN A 294 16.33 10.66 5.19
N LEU A 295 16.29 11.41 4.08
CA LEU A 295 15.12 11.57 3.23
C LEU A 295 15.34 10.81 1.92
N ALA A 296 14.52 9.81 1.66
CA ALA A 296 14.64 9.00 0.45
C ALA A 296 13.39 9.12 -0.41
N TYR A 297 13.56 9.53 -1.67
CA TYR A 297 12.49 9.49 -2.68
C TYR A 297 12.48 8.13 -3.36
N GLU A 298 11.30 7.52 -3.47
CA GLU A 298 11.15 6.18 -4.04
C GLU A 298 11.14 6.23 -5.58
N ILE A 299 12.02 5.43 -6.19
CA ILE A 299 12.02 5.17 -7.63
C ILE A 299 11.22 3.90 -7.87
N HIS A 300 9.94 4.08 -8.14
CA HIS A 300 8.96 3.01 -8.37
C HIS A 300 8.60 2.89 -9.86
N ALA A 301 8.19 1.70 -10.30
CA ALA A 301 7.67 1.49 -11.65
C ALA A 301 6.63 2.58 -12.06
N PRO A 302 6.56 2.97 -13.32
CA PRO A 302 7.37 2.51 -14.45
C PRO A 302 8.71 3.25 -14.62
N MET A 303 9.08 4.10 -13.64
CA MET A 303 10.31 4.87 -13.66
C MET A 303 11.53 4.01 -13.33
N GLY A 304 12.69 4.43 -13.78
CA GLY A 304 13.99 3.91 -13.40
C GLY A 304 14.97 5.03 -13.07
N PRO A 305 16.20 4.72 -12.66
CA PRO A 305 17.21 5.71 -12.25
C PRO A 305 17.49 6.81 -13.28
N ASN A 306 17.34 6.50 -14.56
CA ASN A 306 17.63 7.37 -15.69
C ASN A 306 16.39 7.93 -16.39
N SER A 307 15.19 7.70 -15.85
CA SER A 307 13.98 8.31 -16.37
C SER A 307 13.93 9.82 -16.08
N GLU A 308 13.36 10.58 -17.00
CA GLU A 308 13.35 12.04 -16.99
C GLU A 308 12.84 12.65 -15.67
N PRO A 309 11.75 12.13 -15.02
CA PRO A 309 11.34 12.65 -13.71
C PRO A 309 12.40 12.43 -12.62
N ILE A 310 13.11 11.30 -12.64
CA ILE A 310 14.15 10.99 -11.65
C ILE A 310 15.40 11.84 -11.89
N LEU A 311 15.77 12.08 -13.15
CA LEU A 311 16.88 12.99 -13.47
C LEU A 311 16.64 14.39 -12.89
N ARG A 312 15.41 14.91 -12.94
CA ARG A 312 15.07 16.20 -12.31
C ARG A 312 15.21 16.18 -10.79
N VAL A 313 14.84 15.07 -10.14
CA VAL A 313 15.06 14.92 -8.69
C VAL A 313 16.55 14.88 -8.37
N ARG A 314 17.35 14.18 -9.18
CA ARG A 314 18.83 14.14 -9.03
C ARG A 314 19.47 15.51 -9.21
N GLU A 315 19.00 16.31 -10.17
CA GLU A 315 19.43 17.71 -10.33
C GLU A 315 19.12 18.54 -9.06
N THR A 316 17.91 18.42 -8.53
CA THR A 316 17.52 19.07 -7.26
C THR A 316 18.41 18.62 -6.09
N TYR A 317 18.73 17.34 -5.98
CA TYR A 317 19.61 16.80 -4.95
C TYR A 317 21.04 17.34 -5.10
N ALA A 318 21.54 17.44 -6.32
CA ALA A 318 22.86 18.04 -6.60
C ALA A 318 22.90 19.55 -6.24
N GLU A 319 21.82 20.31 -6.47
CA GLU A 319 21.71 21.71 -6.06
C GLU A 319 21.67 21.88 -4.53
N LEU A 320 20.99 20.96 -3.83
CA LEU A 320 20.87 21.01 -2.37
C LEU A 320 22.12 20.52 -1.66
N ASP A 321 22.95 19.72 -2.32
CA ASP A 321 24.27 19.22 -1.86
C ASP A 321 24.26 18.72 -0.40
N SER A 322 23.28 17.87 -0.05
CA SER A 322 23.14 17.34 1.30
C SER A 322 23.22 15.81 1.33
N PRO A 323 24.02 15.23 2.25
CA PRO A 323 24.18 13.79 2.37
C PRO A 323 22.96 13.08 2.96
N VAL A 324 21.95 13.81 3.44
CA VAL A 324 20.71 13.22 3.98
C VAL A 324 19.71 12.88 2.87
N LEU A 325 19.95 13.33 1.62
CA LEU A 325 19.10 13.05 0.49
C LEU A 325 19.51 11.77 -0.23
N GLY A 326 18.55 10.91 -0.51
CA GLY A 326 18.79 9.64 -1.18
C GLY A 326 17.55 9.09 -1.88
N PHE A 327 17.67 7.83 -2.34
CA PHE A 327 16.62 7.14 -3.04
C PHE A 327 16.28 5.80 -2.36
N VAL A 328 15.01 5.41 -2.46
CA VAL A 328 14.58 4.03 -2.30
C VAL A 328 14.52 3.39 -3.67
N ALA A 329 15.28 2.31 -3.88
CA ALA A 329 15.22 1.53 -5.10
C ALA A 329 14.09 0.50 -4.98
N ASP A 330 13.05 0.62 -5.80
CA ASP A 330 11.96 -0.34 -5.86
C ASP A 330 12.11 -1.26 -7.08
N PHE A 331 12.13 -2.57 -6.84
CA PHE A 331 12.41 -3.56 -7.90
C PHE A 331 11.22 -3.81 -8.83
N SER A 332 10.05 -3.23 -8.58
CA SER A 332 9.00 -3.15 -9.61
C SER A 332 9.46 -2.42 -10.88
N SER A 333 10.50 -1.59 -10.78
CA SER A 333 11.13 -0.91 -11.92
C SER A 333 11.89 -1.87 -12.85
N THR A 334 12.38 -3.01 -12.36
CA THR A 334 13.35 -3.90 -13.04
C THR A 334 12.80 -5.30 -13.30
N MET A 335 11.61 -5.39 -13.86
CA MET A 335 10.98 -6.66 -14.18
C MET A 335 11.34 -7.13 -15.60
N HIS A 336 11.53 -8.43 -15.76
CA HIS A 336 11.75 -9.04 -17.11
C HIS A 336 10.45 -9.61 -17.70
N SER A 337 9.39 -9.72 -16.91
CA SER A 337 8.05 -10.12 -17.35
C SER A 337 6.97 -9.53 -16.44
N MET A 338 5.72 -9.55 -16.89
CA MET A 338 4.58 -9.27 -16.00
C MET A 338 4.43 -10.38 -14.96
N SER A 339 4.02 -10.00 -13.75
CA SER A 339 3.87 -10.95 -12.64
C SER A 339 2.79 -12.01 -12.92
N PRO A 340 3.03 -13.28 -12.56
CA PRO A 340 2.02 -14.33 -12.69
C PRO A 340 0.73 -14.04 -11.92
N THR A 341 0.82 -13.34 -10.79
CA THR A 341 -0.33 -12.93 -9.99
C THR A 341 -1.24 -11.97 -10.75
N LEU A 342 -0.69 -10.95 -11.43
CA LEU A 342 -1.46 -10.09 -12.33
C LEU A 342 -2.09 -10.91 -13.46
N LEU A 343 -1.31 -11.76 -14.13
CA LEU A 343 -1.79 -12.53 -15.27
C LEU A 343 -2.94 -13.50 -14.88
N ARG A 344 -2.90 -14.07 -13.67
CA ARG A 344 -4.02 -14.84 -13.12
C ARG A 344 -5.24 -13.95 -12.85
N ALA A 345 -5.05 -12.77 -12.28
CA ALA A 345 -6.14 -11.86 -11.95
C ALA A 345 -6.89 -11.35 -13.20
N VAL A 346 -6.16 -10.97 -14.26
CA VAL A 346 -6.80 -10.51 -15.50
C VAL A 346 -7.55 -11.62 -16.23
N ARG A 347 -7.07 -12.87 -16.18
CA ARG A 347 -7.79 -14.02 -16.70
C ARG A 347 -9.09 -14.27 -15.90
N ARG A 348 -9.02 -14.23 -14.56
CA ARG A 348 -10.23 -14.30 -13.71
C ARG A 348 -11.24 -13.19 -14.02
N ALA A 349 -10.75 -12.02 -14.41
CA ALA A 349 -11.61 -10.91 -14.82
C ALA A 349 -12.21 -11.07 -16.23
N GLY A 350 -11.77 -12.07 -17.02
CA GLY A 350 -12.34 -12.41 -18.31
C GLY A 350 -11.49 -12.04 -19.54
N LEU A 351 -10.22 -11.68 -19.36
CA LEU A 351 -9.28 -11.59 -20.48
C LEU A 351 -8.93 -13.02 -20.94
N ASP A 352 -9.05 -13.25 -22.25
CA ASP A 352 -8.55 -14.47 -22.88
C ASP A 352 -7.02 -14.39 -23.13
N ASP A 353 -6.42 -15.51 -23.50
CA ASP A 353 -4.97 -15.59 -23.71
C ASP A 353 -4.45 -14.66 -24.82
N GLU A 354 -5.26 -14.36 -25.84
CA GLU A 354 -4.88 -13.41 -26.89
C GLU A 354 -4.80 -11.99 -26.32
N ALA A 355 -5.80 -11.57 -25.52
CA ALA A 355 -5.78 -10.26 -24.88
C ALA A 355 -4.67 -10.12 -23.84
N VAL A 356 -4.37 -11.19 -23.10
CA VAL A 356 -3.24 -11.26 -22.17
C VAL A 356 -1.92 -11.13 -22.93
N GLY A 357 -1.74 -11.85 -24.04
CA GLY A 357 -0.57 -11.74 -24.91
C GLY A 357 -0.39 -10.31 -25.43
N ARG A 358 -1.48 -9.67 -25.90
CA ARG A 358 -1.45 -8.30 -26.37
C ARG A 358 -1.06 -7.30 -25.28
N MET A 359 -1.55 -7.49 -24.04
CA MET A 359 -1.15 -6.67 -22.89
C MET A 359 0.35 -6.76 -22.61
N GLN A 360 0.92 -7.96 -22.68
CA GLN A 360 2.36 -8.19 -22.49
C GLN A 360 3.20 -7.60 -23.63
N GLU A 361 2.75 -7.71 -24.90
CA GLU A 361 3.40 -7.07 -26.05
C GLU A 361 3.44 -5.55 -25.89
N ILE A 362 2.33 -4.91 -25.52
CA ILE A 362 2.25 -3.46 -25.29
C ILE A 362 3.17 -3.06 -24.15
N TRP A 363 3.21 -3.82 -23.06
CA TRP A 363 4.08 -3.55 -21.93
C TRP A 363 5.56 -3.56 -22.31
N ALA A 364 5.97 -4.46 -23.17
CA ALA A 364 7.36 -4.60 -23.60
C ALA A 364 7.85 -3.48 -24.56
N THR A 365 7.00 -2.54 -24.94
CA THR A 365 7.38 -1.39 -25.79
C THR A 365 8.04 -0.28 -24.96
N ASP A 366 8.75 0.64 -25.63
CA ASP A 366 9.30 1.87 -25.00
C ASP A 366 8.29 3.01 -24.93
N ALA A 367 7.01 2.73 -25.19
CA ALA A 367 5.93 3.72 -25.09
C ALA A 367 5.74 4.21 -23.65
N THR A 368 5.23 5.42 -23.48
CA THR A 368 4.85 5.93 -22.16
C THR A 368 3.68 5.13 -21.56
N MET A 369 3.56 5.13 -20.24
CA MET A 369 2.43 4.49 -19.54
C MET A 369 1.08 4.90 -20.13
N ARG A 370 0.91 6.18 -20.46
CA ARG A 370 -0.33 6.70 -21.05
C ARG A 370 -0.59 6.11 -22.44
N GLU A 371 0.41 6.07 -23.30
CA GLU A 371 0.28 5.50 -24.65
C GLU A 371 -0.04 4.01 -24.57
N ARG A 372 0.62 3.26 -23.70
CA ARG A 372 0.31 1.84 -23.45
C ARG A 372 -1.15 1.63 -22.99
N GLN A 373 -1.63 2.47 -22.07
CA GLN A 373 -3.03 2.41 -21.61
C GLN A 373 -4.01 2.72 -22.74
N GLU A 374 -3.78 3.79 -23.50
CA GLU A 374 -4.63 4.19 -24.62
C GLU A 374 -4.70 3.09 -25.70
N GLU A 375 -3.56 2.48 -26.02
CA GLU A 375 -3.45 1.38 -26.98
C GLU A 375 -4.23 0.14 -26.50
N PHE A 376 -4.03 -0.29 -25.25
CA PHE A 376 -4.73 -1.45 -24.72
C PHE A 376 -6.23 -1.23 -24.59
N ILE A 377 -6.67 -0.06 -24.13
CA ILE A 377 -8.09 0.31 -24.09
C ILE A 377 -8.70 0.31 -25.50
N GLY A 378 -7.97 0.82 -26.50
CA GLY A 378 -8.37 0.75 -27.90
C GLY A 378 -8.55 -0.68 -28.39
N TYR A 379 -7.63 -1.56 -28.03
CA TYR A 379 -7.69 -2.99 -28.35
C TYR A 379 -8.93 -3.66 -27.72
N LEU A 380 -9.22 -3.40 -26.42
CA LEU A 380 -10.39 -3.94 -25.73
C LEU A 380 -11.70 -3.52 -26.41
N ARG A 381 -11.82 -2.25 -26.79
CA ARG A 381 -12.98 -1.72 -27.51
C ARG A 381 -13.17 -2.40 -28.87
N GLY A 382 -12.08 -2.66 -29.60
CA GLY A 382 -12.11 -3.33 -30.89
C GLY A 382 -12.57 -4.79 -30.81
N ARG A 383 -12.52 -5.40 -29.62
CA ARG A 383 -12.96 -6.79 -29.36
C ARG A 383 -14.31 -6.89 -28.61
N ASP A 384 -15.01 -5.78 -28.46
CA ASP A 384 -16.27 -5.74 -27.68
C ASP A 384 -16.11 -6.22 -26.22
N LEU A 385 -14.89 -6.03 -25.64
CA LEU A 385 -14.58 -6.25 -24.25
C LEU A 385 -14.85 -4.97 -23.45
N ASP A 386 -15.34 -5.10 -22.21
CA ASP A 386 -15.70 -3.94 -21.37
C ASP A 386 -14.46 -3.18 -20.86
N PRO A 387 -14.12 -2.00 -21.44
CA PRO A 387 -12.97 -1.22 -20.98
C PRO A 387 -13.18 -0.62 -19.60
N GLY A 388 -14.42 -0.44 -19.14
CA GLY A 388 -14.74 0.08 -17.82
C GLY A 388 -14.35 -0.90 -16.73
N ARG A 389 -14.57 -2.19 -16.97
CA ARG A 389 -14.22 -3.28 -16.04
C ARG A 389 -12.75 -3.66 -16.13
N LEU A 390 -12.19 -3.70 -17.33
CA LEU A 390 -10.85 -4.23 -17.60
C LEU A 390 -9.77 -3.14 -17.64
N GLY A 391 -10.15 -1.88 -17.82
CA GLY A 391 -9.21 -0.75 -17.91
C GLY A 391 -8.43 -0.48 -16.63
N SER A 392 -8.98 -0.81 -15.45
CA SER A 392 -8.25 -0.73 -14.18
C SER A 392 -7.04 -1.67 -14.13
N PHE A 393 -7.14 -2.83 -14.76
CA PHE A 393 -6.00 -3.76 -14.89
C PHE A 393 -4.91 -3.21 -15.81
N ALA A 394 -5.28 -2.47 -16.87
CA ALA A 394 -4.30 -1.79 -17.72
C ALA A 394 -3.49 -0.77 -16.92
N HIS A 395 -4.15 0.02 -16.07
CA HIS A 395 -3.45 0.96 -15.19
C HIS A 395 -2.46 0.22 -14.27
N LEU A 396 -2.90 -0.83 -13.58
CA LEU A 396 -2.03 -1.61 -12.70
C LEU A 396 -0.88 -2.26 -13.48
N ALA A 397 -1.18 -2.88 -14.64
CA ALA A 397 -0.18 -3.55 -15.47
C ALA A 397 0.94 -2.62 -15.91
N PHE A 398 0.63 -1.41 -16.35
CA PHE A 398 1.61 -0.48 -16.92
C PHE A 398 2.20 0.51 -15.91
N ASN A 399 1.61 0.62 -14.72
CA ASN A 399 2.11 1.51 -13.66
C ASN A 399 2.89 0.78 -12.56
N MET A 400 2.67 -0.54 -12.40
CA MET A 400 3.31 -1.33 -11.34
C MET A 400 4.32 -2.35 -11.86
N HIS A 401 4.61 -2.35 -13.16
CA HIS A 401 5.53 -3.28 -13.81
C HIS A 401 6.44 -2.51 -14.77
N GLY A 402 7.64 -2.17 -14.31
CA GLY A 402 8.69 -1.57 -15.13
C GLY A 402 9.57 -2.65 -15.75
N HIS A 403 10.42 -2.27 -16.73
CA HIS A 403 11.36 -3.17 -17.40
C HIS A 403 12.74 -2.55 -17.61
N VAL A 404 13.16 -1.72 -16.64
CA VAL A 404 14.49 -1.13 -16.61
C VAL A 404 15.54 -2.23 -16.32
N ALA A 405 16.70 -2.15 -16.97
CA ALA A 405 17.74 -3.12 -16.73
C ALA A 405 18.29 -3.04 -15.29
N PRO A 406 18.51 -4.16 -14.58
CA PRO A 406 19.08 -4.16 -13.23
C PRO A 406 20.39 -3.39 -13.11
N SER A 407 21.23 -3.38 -14.17
CA SER A 407 22.50 -2.65 -14.21
C SER A 407 22.37 -1.14 -14.09
N GLU A 408 21.22 -0.54 -14.41
CA GLU A 408 21.02 0.91 -14.31
C GLU A 408 21.05 1.40 -12.85
N TRP A 409 20.80 0.55 -11.88
CA TRP A 409 20.92 0.93 -10.46
C TRP A 409 22.35 1.29 -10.07
N ALA A 410 23.36 0.77 -10.79
CA ALA A 410 24.76 1.12 -10.56
C ALA A 410 25.04 2.62 -10.74
N ASP A 411 24.28 3.31 -11.62
CA ASP A 411 24.47 4.73 -11.93
C ASP A 411 24.18 5.65 -10.74
N ILE A 412 23.38 5.19 -9.79
CA ILE A 412 22.98 5.95 -8.59
C ILE A 412 23.30 5.23 -7.28
N MET A 413 24.05 4.13 -7.32
CA MET A 413 24.29 3.28 -6.14
C MET A 413 24.73 4.06 -4.89
N PRO A 414 25.62 5.09 -4.96
CA PRO A 414 25.99 5.87 -3.79
C PRO A 414 24.84 6.70 -3.17
N GLN A 415 23.76 6.91 -3.91
CA GLN A 415 22.57 7.64 -3.47
C GLN A 415 21.45 6.73 -2.99
N ILE A 416 21.56 5.40 -3.17
CA ILE A 416 20.55 4.44 -2.69
C ILE A 416 20.75 4.23 -1.20
N THR A 417 19.77 4.63 -0.40
CA THR A 417 19.77 4.53 1.06
C THR A 417 18.89 3.40 1.59
N HIS A 418 17.93 2.93 0.78
CA HIS A 418 17.02 1.85 1.13
C HIS A 418 16.57 1.10 -0.14
N VAL A 419 16.09 -0.14 0.03
CA VAL A 419 15.58 -0.95 -1.07
C VAL A 419 14.22 -1.53 -0.70
N HIS A 420 13.24 -1.32 -1.57
CA HIS A 420 12.04 -2.17 -1.63
C HIS A 420 12.34 -3.38 -2.51
N ALA A 421 12.61 -4.49 -1.86
CA ALA A 421 12.76 -5.77 -2.52
C ALA A 421 11.37 -6.27 -2.94
N LYS A 422 10.80 -5.57 -3.96
CA LYS A 422 9.47 -5.84 -4.51
C LYS A 422 9.39 -7.25 -5.06
N PHE A 423 8.28 -7.94 -4.79
CA PHE A 423 7.98 -9.22 -5.42
C PHE A 423 6.47 -9.46 -5.46
N TYR A 424 6.06 -10.38 -6.33
CA TYR A 424 4.65 -10.69 -6.55
C TYR A 424 4.31 -12.13 -6.24
N ASP A 425 5.27 -13.04 -6.38
CA ASP A 425 5.12 -14.47 -6.09
C ASP A 425 6.50 -15.08 -5.78
N ILE A 426 6.53 -16.22 -5.10
CA ILE A 426 7.68 -17.11 -5.02
C ILE A 426 7.19 -18.51 -5.40
N ASP A 427 7.74 -19.03 -6.50
CA ASP A 427 7.31 -20.30 -7.07
C ASP A 427 7.75 -21.52 -6.23
N GLU A 428 7.38 -22.73 -6.67
CA GLU A 428 7.72 -23.97 -6.00
C GLU A 428 9.25 -24.24 -5.99
N GLN A 429 9.98 -23.62 -6.92
CA GLN A 429 11.43 -23.69 -7.02
C GLN A 429 12.15 -22.64 -6.16
N GLY A 430 11.39 -21.79 -5.45
CA GLY A 430 11.92 -20.73 -4.60
C GLY A 430 12.40 -19.49 -5.38
N GLN A 431 11.95 -19.33 -6.65
CA GLN A 431 12.32 -18.19 -7.49
C GLN A 431 11.17 -17.18 -7.58
N GLU A 432 11.52 -15.92 -7.78
CA GLU A 432 10.57 -14.89 -8.19
C GLU A 432 10.46 -14.89 -9.72
N PRO A 433 9.26 -15.17 -10.29
CA PRO A 433 9.17 -15.47 -11.73
C PRO A 433 9.24 -14.26 -12.65
N ALA A 434 9.24 -13.04 -12.13
CA ALA A 434 9.19 -11.81 -12.92
C ALA A 434 10.35 -10.84 -12.66
N ILE A 435 11.16 -11.07 -11.62
CA ILE A 435 12.28 -10.22 -11.19
C ILE A 435 13.53 -11.06 -11.01
N ASP A 436 14.64 -10.65 -11.65
CA ASP A 436 15.91 -11.37 -11.57
C ASP A 436 16.68 -11.03 -10.28
N TYR A 437 16.33 -11.69 -9.18
CA TYR A 437 16.97 -11.49 -7.88
C TYR A 437 18.47 -11.79 -7.87
N PRO A 438 18.97 -12.88 -8.47
CA PRO A 438 20.41 -13.14 -8.59
C PRO A 438 21.18 -11.98 -9.22
N GLU A 439 20.67 -11.40 -10.31
CA GLU A 439 21.31 -10.28 -10.99
C GLU A 439 21.24 -8.99 -10.16
N LEU A 440 20.08 -8.69 -9.54
CA LEU A 440 19.96 -7.53 -8.65
C LEU A 440 20.92 -7.62 -7.46
N VAL A 441 21.00 -8.79 -6.81
CA VAL A 441 21.94 -9.00 -5.71
C VAL A 441 23.38 -8.76 -6.18
N ARG A 442 23.75 -9.28 -7.36
CA ARG A 442 25.10 -9.07 -7.93
C ARG A 442 25.39 -7.56 -8.11
N VAL A 443 24.48 -6.81 -8.75
CA VAL A 443 24.63 -5.36 -9.00
C VAL A 443 24.81 -4.57 -7.69
N PHE A 444 23.99 -4.87 -6.67
CA PHE A 444 24.05 -4.16 -5.38
C PHE A 444 25.27 -4.54 -4.55
N VAL A 445 25.70 -5.81 -4.58
CA VAL A 445 26.93 -6.26 -3.89
C VAL A 445 28.16 -5.64 -4.53
N GLU A 446 28.29 -5.68 -5.86
CA GLU A 446 29.38 -5.06 -6.63
C GLU A 446 29.39 -3.54 -6.45
N GLY A 447 28.23 -2.91 -6.38
CA GLY A 447 28.06 -1.48 -6.10
C GLY A 447 28.35 -1.07 -4.65
N GLY A 448 28.60 -2.03 -3.76
CA GLY A 448 28.98 -1.77 -2.37
C GLY A 448 27.83 -1.34 -1.46
N TYR A 449 26.58 -1.62 -1.83
CA TYR A 449 25.42 -1.33 -0.97
C TYR A 449 25.47 -2.09 0.36
N ARG A 450 25.04 -1.44 1.47
CA ARG A 450 25.11 -2.01 2.83
C ARG A 450 23.83 -1.79 3.66
N GLY A 451 22.81 -1.17 3.08
CA GLY A 451 21.55 -0.83 3.77
C GLY A 451 20.61 -2.02 3.93
N TYR A 452 19.33 -1.72 4.17
CA TYR A 452 18.26 -2.73 4.24
C TYR A 452 17.64 -3.01 2.89
N TRP A 453 17.34 -4.29 2.65
CA TRP A 453 16.39 -4.75 1.65
C TRP A 453 15.09 -5.13 2.37
N SER A 454 14.10 -4.25 2.32
CA SER A 454 12.76 -4.51 2.83
C SER A 454 11.95 -5.30 1.81
N SER A 455 11.63 -6.55 2.12
CA SER A 455 10.69 -7.34 1.32
C SER A 455 9.36 -6.63 1.22
N GLU A 456 8.86 -6.48 0.00
CA GLU A 456 7.59 -5.81 -0.29
C GLU A 456 6.75 -6.66 -1.24
N TRP A 457 5.80 -7.40 -0.65
CA TRP A 457 4.89 -8.23 -1.44
C TRP A 457 3.73 -7.38 -1.99
N GLU A 458 3.67 -7.28 -3.31
CA GLU A 458 2.63 -6.53 -4.03
C GLU A 458 1.49 -7.45 -4.55
N GLY A 459 1.63 -8.75 -4.38
CA GLY A 459 0.63 -9.73 -4.84
C GLY A 459 -0.77 -9.52 -4.26
N HIS A 460 -0.90 -8.85 -3.10
CA HIS A 460 -2.19 -8.48 -2.48
C HIS A 460 -3.05 -7.56 -3.36
N ALA A 461 -2.44 -6.85 -4.32
CA ALA A 461 -3.18 -6.07 -5.32
C ALA A 461 -3.98 -6.96 -6.29
N PHE A 462 -3.60 -8.23 -6.42
CA PHE A 462 -4.14 -9.19 -7.40
C PHE A 462 -4.71 -10.46 -6.78
N ALA A 463 -4.24 -10.87 -5.60
CA ALA A 463 -4.72 -12.04 -4.88
C ALA A 463 -5.97 -11.74 -4.04
N GLU A 464 -6.76 -12.76 -3.75
CA GLU A 464 -7.86 -12.68 -2.79
C GLU A 464 -7.33 -12.88 -1.37
N LEU A 465 -8.02 -12.27 -0.39
CA LEU A 465 -7.66 -12.44 1.02
C LEU A 465 -7.67 -13.94 1.39
N GLY A 466 -6.54 -14.42 1.92
CA GLY A 466 -6.37 -15.83 2.29
C GLY A 466 -6.05 -16.77 1.12
N GLU A 467 -5.89 -16.28 -0.11
CA GLU A 467 -5.41 -17.09 -1.25
C GLU A 467 -3.96 -17.56 -0.99
N VAL A 468 -3.15 -16.73 -0.35
CA VAL A 468 -1.77 -17.03 0.06
C VAL A 468 -1.48 -16.40 1.43
N ASP A 469 -0.50 -16.92 2.17
CA ASP A 469 0.06 -16.26 3.35
C ASP A 469 1.23 -15.35 2.92
N PRO A 470 1.08 -14.01 2.97
CA PRO A 470 2.11 -13.09 2.51
C PRO A 470 3.41 -13.20 3.30
N LEU A 471 3.34 -13.48 4.60
CA LEU A 471 4.52 -13.60 5.45
C LEU A 471 5.33 -14.87 5.15
N ILE A 472 4.67 -15.96 4.77
CA ILE A 472 5.37 -17.14 4.27
C ILE A 472 6.07 -16.85 2.94
N LEU A 473 5.45 -16.08 2.05
CA LEU A 473 6.08 -15.67 0.80
C LEU A 473 7.28 -14.75 1.06
N VAL A 474 7.17 -13.78 1.98
CA VAL A 474 8.30 -12.94 2.42
C VAL A 474 9.45 -13.80 2.94
N ARG A 475 9.16 -14.79 3.76
CA ARG A 475 10.18 -15.68 4.26
C ARG A 475 10.90 -16.42 3.14
N ARG A 476 10.16 -16.97 2.16
CA ARG A 476 10.74 -17.65 0.99
C ARG A 476 11.59 -16.70 0.15
N GLN A 477 11.16 -15.45 0.01
CA GLN A 477 11.97 -14.42 -0.65
C GLN A 477 13.27 -14.12 0.10
N HIS A 478 13.26 -14.07 1.45
CA HIS A 478 14.50 -13.94 2.23
C HIS A 478 15.46 -15.10 1.96
N ASP A 479 14.95 -16.31 1.79
CA ASP A 479 15.79 -17.47 1.44
C ASP A 479 16.40 -17.33 0.04
N LEU A 480 15.62 -16.86 -0.97
CA LEU A 480 16.09 -16.53 -2.32
C LEU A 480 17.20 -15.48 -2.29
N ILE A 481 17.00 -14.37 -1.56
CA ILE A 481 17.99 -13.30 -1.47
C ILE A 481 19.29 -13.80 -0.82
N ARG A 482 19.21 -14.57 0.28
CA ARG A 482 20.38 -15.14 0.94
C ARG A 482 21.14 -16.13 0.05
N GLU A 483 20.44 -16.95 -0.72
CA GLU A 483 21.05 -17.87 -1.68
C GLU A 483 21.78 -17.10 -2.79
N SER A 484 21.16 -16.04 -3.31
CA SER A 484 21.76 -15.15 -4.31
C SER A 484 23.01 -14.46 -3.74
N MET A 485 23.00 -13.97 -2.49
CA MET A 485 24.18 -13.39 -1.83
C MET A 485 25.32 -14.40 -1.72
N ARG A 486 25.01 -15.67 -1.31
CA ARG A 486 26.02 -16.73 -1.22
C ARG A 486 26.63 -17.07 -2.59
N SER A 487 25.80 -17.09 -3.63
CA SER A 487 26.25 -17.37 -5.00
C SER A 487 27.20 -16.28 -5.51
N VAL A 488 26.90 -15.02 -5.26
CA VAL A 488 27.78 -13.88 -5.62
C VAL A 488 29.10 -13.96 -4.82
N ALA A 489 29.04 -14.22 -3.50
CA ALA A 489 30.25 -14.35 -2.67
C ALA A 489 31.16 -15.53 -3.08
N ALA A 490 30.61 -16.58 -3.64
CA ALA A 490 31.37 -17.74 -4.13
C ALA A 490 32.03 -17.50 -5.51
N ALA A 491 31.55 -16.48 -6.26
CA ALA A 491 32.07 -16.11 -7.58
C ALA A 491 33.22 -15.09 -7.53
N VAL A 492 33.44 -14.44 -6.38
CA VAL A 492 34.52 -13.48 -6.07
C VAL A 492 35.66 -14.21 -5.37
#